data_4b124e09cd0de3064a6be85266b2f5ee
#
_entry.id   4b124e09cd0de3064a6be85266b2f5ee
#
_cell.length_a   1.000
_cell.length_b   1.000
_cell.length_c   1.000
_cell.angle_alpha   90.00
_cell.angle_beta   90.00
_cell.angle_gamma   90.00
#
_symmetry.space_group_name_H-M   'P 1'
#
loop_
_entity.id
_entity.type
_entity.pdbx_description
1 polymer ?
#
loop_
_entity_poly.entity_id
_entity_poly.type
_entity_poly.pdbx_seq_one_letter_code
_entity_poly.pdbx_strand_id
1 'polypeptide(L)'
;TDHILGVVWVVRMIASLIKSGKYNGTFTVYGHEKALKVLEWICRMTLPAKLTVLIGKSVLLHEVKDKDELSIGDIKLQCFDILSTKEKQFGFCALLPDGTTLACLGDEPYNESNKNYVENADWLLCEAFCLYKDRDIFKPYEKHHSTALEAGALADKLNVKNLLLYHTEDKSLETRKANYTEEAAQNFKGNIF
;
A
#
# COMPACT_ATOMS: atom_id res chain seq x y z
N THR A 1 7.13 -3.19 8.15
CA THR A 1 7.09 -4.64 8.52
C THR A 1 5.93 -5.00 9.45
N ASP A 2 5.46 -4.10 10.30
CA ASP A 2 4.29 -4.31 11.18
C ASP A 2 2.99 -4.51 10.38
N HIS A 3 2.85 -3.89 9.22
CA HIS A 3 1.71 -4.07 8.30
C HIS A 3 1.54 -5.52 7.80
N ILE A 4 2.60 -6.33 7.82
CA ILE A 4 2.53 -7.74 7.41
C ILE A 4 1.59 -8.57 8.28
N LEU A 5 1.34 -8.15 9.53
CA LEU A 5 0.46 -8.87 10.45
C LEU A 5 -0.98 -8.93 9.94
N GLY A 6 -1.44 -7.89 9.24
CA GLY A 6 -2.74 -7.89 8.57
C GLY A 6 -2.83 -8.97 7.48
N VAL A 7 -1.74 -9.18 6.74
CA VAL A 7 -1.67 -10.21 5.69
C VAL A 7 -1.77 -11.62 6.27
N VAL A 8 -1.21 -11.87 7.47
CA VAL A 8 -1.36 -13.15 8.18
C VAL A 8 -2.83 -13.50 8.41
N TRP A 9 -3.65 -12.49 8.81
CA TRP A 9 -5.08 -12.67 8.97
C TRP A 9 -5.79 -12.97 7.66
N VAL A 10 -5.44 -12.29 6.57
CA VAL A 10 -5.98 -12.57 5.23
C VAL A 10 -5.65 -14.00 4.81
N VAL A 11 -4.39 -14.42 4.94
CA VAL A 11 -3.96 -15.80 4.66
C VAL A 11 -4.77 -16.81 5.48
N ARG A 12 -4.95 -16.57 6.78
CA ARG A 12 -5.77 -17.43 7.64
C ARG A 12 -7.22 -17.54 7.16
N MET A 13 -7.83 -16.40 6.82
CA MET A 13 -9.22 -16.36 6.35
C MET A 13 -9.39 -17.12 5.04
N ILE A 14 -8.58 -16.83 4.04
CA ILE A 14 -8.65 -17.47 2.73
C ILE A 14 -8.33 -18.96 2.83
N ALA A 15 -7.30 -19.36 3.56
CA ALA A 15 -6.99 -20.77 3.79
C ALA A 15 -8.15 -21.52 4.47
N SER A 16 -8.87 -20.87 5.38
CA SER A 16 -10.07 -21.45 6.00
C SER A 16 -11.23 -21.59 5.02
N LEU A 17 -11.42 -20.61 4.13
CA LEU A 17 -12.45 -20.67 3.08
C LEU A 17 -12.13 -21.77 2.06
N ILE A 18 -10.86 -21.90 1.63
CA ILE A 18 -10.41 -23.00 0.76
C ILE A 18 -10.70 -24.35 1.45
N LYS A 19 -10.31 -24.48 2.70
CA LYS A 19 -10.46 -25.74 3.46
C LYS A 19 -11.92 -26.16 3.65
N SER A 20 -12.83 -25.18 3.75
CA SER A 20 -14.28 -25.43 3.86
C SER A 20 -15.00 -25.56 2.52
N GLY A 21 -14.28 -25.49 1.40
CA GLY A 21 -14.87 -25.55 0.06
C GLY A 21 -15.66 -24.31 -0.35
N LYS A 22 -15.50 -23.20 0.39
CA LYS A 22 -16.17 -21.91 0.11
C LYS A 22 -15.37 -21.00 -0.82
N TYR A 23 -14.14 -21.35 -1.13
CA TYR A 23 -13.28 -20.68 -2.09
C TYR A 23 -12.56 -21.72 -2.93
N ASN A 24 -12.80 -21.72 -4.24
CA ASN A 24 -12.32 -22.73 -5.20
C ASN A 24 -11.26 -22.13 -6.14
N GLY A 25 -10.27 -21.42 -5.60
CA GLY A 25 -9.21 -20.81 -6.39
C GLY A 25 -7.87 -20.85 -5.69
N THR A 26 -6.87 -20.27 -6.32
CA THR A 26 -5.60 -19.94 -5.71
C THR A 26 -5.61 -18.51 -5.20
N PHE A 27 -5.00 -18.29 -4.06
CA PHE A 27 -4.75 -16.96 -3.50
C PHE A 27 -3.26 -16.68 -3.55
N THR A 28 -2.86 -15.61 -4.23
CA THR A 28 -1.46 -15.25 -4.38
C THR A 28 -1.15 -13.97 -3.60
N VAL A 29 -0.10 -14.01 -2.79
CA VAL A 29 0.48 -12.85 -2.12
C VAL A 29 1.74 -12.48 -2.88
N TYR A 30 1.79 -11.25 -3.37
CA TYR A 30 2.96 -10.69 -4.03
C TYR A 30 3.77 -9.85 -3.03
N GLY A 31 5.09 -9.98 -3.05
CA GLY A 31 5.97 -9.23 -2.17
C GLY A 31 7.43 -9.49 -2.47
N HIS A 32 8.31 -8.67 -1.91
CA HIS A 32 9.74 -8.93 -2.01
C HIS A 32 10.16 -10.11 -1.12
N GLU A 33 11.29 -10.73 -1.43
CA GLU A 33 11.78 -11.96 -0.81
C GLU A 33 11.70 -11.96 0.73
N LYS A 34 12.21 -10.90 1.37
CA LYS A 34 12.25 -10.80 2.83
C LYS A 34 10.83 -10.76 3.44
N ALA A 35 9.91 -9.99 2.85
CA ALA A 35 8.54 -9.91 3.33
C ALA A 35 7.82 -11.26 3.23
N LEU A 36 7.99 -11.97 2.12
CA LEU A 36 7.37 -13.29 1.93
C LEU A 36 7.94 -14.33 2.88
N LYS A 37 9.26 -14.34 3.11
CA LYS A 37 9.90 -15.24 4.10
C LYS A 37 9.37 -15.00 5.51
N VAL A 38 9.26 -13.73 5.91
CA VAL A 38 8.70 -13.36 7.22
C VAL A 38 7.23 -13.77 7.32
N LEU A 39 6.42 -13.49 6.29
CA LEU A 39 5.01 -13.88 6.26
C LEU A 39 4.86 -15.40 6.40
N GLU A 40 5.59 -16.18 5.59
CA GLU A 40 5.55 -17.63 5.62
C GLU A 40 5.93 -18.16 7.02
N TRP A 41 7.01 -17.62 7.58
CA TRP A 41 7.48 -18.02 8.90
C TRP A 41 6.41 -17.75 9.98
N ILE A 42 5.85 -16.54 10.02
CA ILE A 42 4.78 -16.20 10.99
C ILE A 42 3.57 -17.13 10.79
N CYS A 43 3.14 -17.32 9.55
CA CYS A 43 2.01 -18.22 9.27
C CYS A 43 2.27 -19.64 9.77
N ARG A 44 3.44 -20.20 9.49
CA ARG A 44 3.79 -21.58 9.92
C ARG A 44 3.90 -21.73 11.43
N MET A 45 4.34 -20.67 12.11
CA MET A 45 4.49 -20.68 13.57
C MET A 45 3.17 -20.43 14.33
N THR A 46 2.22 -19.75 13.73
CA THR A 46 1.02 -19.27 14.43
C THR A 46 -0.29 -19.89 13.97
N LEU A 47 -0.36 -20.35 12.71
CA LEU A 47 -1.58 -20.93 12.17
C LEU A 47 -1.61 -22.45 12.33
N PRO A 48 -2.82 -23.06 12.44
CA PRO A 48 -2.96 -24.52 12.51
C PRO A 48 -2.37 -25.22 11.27
N ALA A 49 -1.74 -26.37 11.46
CA ALA A 49 -1.12 -27.16 10.40
C ALA A 49 -2.05 -27.44 9.20
N LYS A 50 -3.35 -27.65 9.47
CA LYS A 50 -4.37 -27.87 8.43
C LYS A 50 -4.54 -26.67 7.47
N LEU A 51 -4.11 -25.48 7.85
CA LEU A 51 -4.12 -24.26 7.01
C LEU A 51 -2.76 -24.03 6.37
N THR A 52 -1.68 -24.20 7.10
CA THR A 52 -0.32 -23.94 6.60
C THR A 52 0.11 -24.92 5.50
N VAL A 53 -0.48 -26.12 5.46
CA VAL A 53 -0.26 -27.09 4.37
C VAL A 53 -0.72 -26.57 3.01
N LEU A 54 -1.54 -25.53 2.95
CA LEU A 54 -1.99 -24.88 1.72
C LEU A 54 -0.97 -23.89 1.17
N ILE A 55 0.00 -23.44 1.97
CA ILE A 55 1.08 -22.55 1.52
C ILE A 55 1.98 -23.33 0.54
N GLY A 56 2.18 -22.77 -0.64
CA GLY A 56 2.85 -23.40 -1.77
C GLY A 56 1.95 -24.28 -2.64
N LYS A 57 0.64 -24.35 -2.34
CA LYS A 57 -0.36 -25.09 -3.12
C LYS A 57 -1.48 -24.18 -3.60
N SER A 58 -2.42 -23.87 -2.71
CA SER A 58 -3.56 -22.99 -3.00
C SER A 58 -3.36 -21.57 -2.43
N VAL A 59 -2.40 -21.39 -1.51
CA VAL A 59 -1.91 -20.09 -1.07
C VAL A 59 -0.49 -19.95 -1.60
N LEU A 60 -0.29 -19.09 -2.60
CA LEU A 60 0.97 -18.90 -3.28
C LEU A 60 1.66 -17.64 -2.76
N LEU A 61 2.97 -17.71 -2.59
CA LEU A 61 3.81 -16.55 -2.25
C LEU A 61 4.69 -16.27 -3.48
N HIS A 62 4.44 -15.17 -4.14
CA HIS A 62 5.10 -14.79 -5.40
C HIS A 62 6.05 -13.64 -5.17
N GLU A 63 7.35 -13.92 -5.34
CA GLU A 63 8.37 -12.88 -5.23
C GLU A 63 8.27 -11.90 -6.40
N VAL A 64 8.32 -10.61 -6.08
CA VAL A 64 8.42 -9.51 -7.05
C VAL A 64 9.69 -8.71 -6.79
N LYS A 65 10.23 -8.16 -7.87
CA LYS A 65 11.44 -7.31 -7.89
C LYS A 65 11.10 -5.92 -8.41
N ASP A 66 12.04 -5.02 -8.26
CA ASP A 66 11.93 -3.69 -8.85
C ASP A 66 11.71 -3.79 -10.37
N LYS A 67 10.72 -3.06 -10.86
CA LYS A 67 10.28 -3.01 -12.27
C LYS A 67 9.57 -4.27 -12.79
N ASP A 68 9.31 -5.26 -11.96
CA ASP A 68 8.53 -6.41 -12.39
C ASP A 68 7.13 -5.99 -12.83
N GLU A 69 6.72 -6.53 -13.98
CA GLU A 69 5.38 -6.37 -14.54
C GLU A 69 4.55 -7.61 -14.28
N LEU A 70 3.33 -7.41 -13.81
CA LEU A 70 2.40 -8.47 -13.46
C LEU A 70 1.06 -8.27 -14.18
N SER A 71 0.40 -9.38 -14.47
CA SER A 71 -1.01 -9.37 -14.87
C SER A 71 -1.83 -10.12 -13.82
N ILE A 72 -2.80 -9.44 -13.22
CA ILE A 72 -3.71 -10.01 -12.21
C ILE A 72 -5.12 -9.89 -12.74
N GLY A 73 -5.63 -10.97 -13.36
CA GLY A 73 -6.81 -10.86 -14.22
C GLY A 73 -6.54 -9.88 -15.37
N ASP A 74 -7.41 -8.92 -15.55
CA ASP A 74 -7.31 -7.89 -16.59
C ASP A 74 -6.52 -6.62 -16.12
N ILE A 75 -6.02 -6.61 -14.89
CA ILE A 75 -5.22 -5.52 -14.33
C ILE A 75 -3.76 -5.74 -14.71
N LYS A 76 -3.13 -4.75 -15.33
CA LYS A 76 -1.67 -4.70 -15.53
C LYS A 76 -1.04 -3.89 -14.41
N LEU A 77 -0.02 -4.43 -13.78
CA LEU A 77 0.61 -3.82 -12.62
C LEU A 77 2.13 -3.84 -12.79
N GLN A 78 2.79 -2.75 -12.47
CA GLN A 78 4.25 -2.66 -12.39
C GLN A 78 4.66 -2.26 -10.98
N CYS A 79 5.54 -3.06 -10.38
CA CYS A 79 6.15 -2.77 -9.09
C CYS A 79 7.35 -1.84 -9.25
N PHE A 80 7.59 -0.97 -8.28
CA PHE A 80 8.81 -0.17 -8.23
C PHE A 80 9.33 -0.03 -6.80
N ASP A 81 10.65 0.00 -6.64
CA ASP A 81 11.27 0.24 -5.33
C ASP A 81 11.07 1.69 -4.93
N ILE A 82 10.49 1.94 -3.76
CA ILE A 82 10.30 3.30 -3.24
C ILE A 82 11.58 3.88 -2.65
N LEU A 83 12.67 3.10 -2.62
CA LEU A 83 13.97 3.48 -2.04
C LEU A 83 13.86 3.83 -0.55
N SER A 84 13.08 3.04 0.18
CA SER A 84 12.88 3.21 1.62
C SER A 84 14.19 3.25 2.37
N THR A 85 14.29 4.16 3.31
CA THR A 85 15.47 4.32 4.19
C THR A 85 15.46 3.37 5.39
N LYS A 86 14.33 2.71 5.66
CA LYS A 86 14.15 1.77 6.78
C LYS A 86 14.38 0.32 6.32
N GLU A 87 13.45 -0.21 5.54
CA GLU A 87 13.43 -1.57 5.03
C GLU A 87 12.92 -1.54 3.59
N LYS A 88 13.35 -2.47 2.77
CA LYS A 88 12.91 -2.55 1.38
C LYS A 88 11.39 -2.56 1.29
N GLN A 89 10.83 -1.68 0.47
CA GLN A 89 9.41 -1.56 0.20
C GLN A 89 9.18 -1.30 -1.28
N PHE A 90 8.05 -1.78 -1.80
CA PHE A 90 7.61 -1.50 -3.15
C PHE A 90 6.33 -0.66 -3.16
N GLY A 91 6.32 0.33 -4.05
CA GLY A 91 5.12 0.89 -4.61
C GLY A 91 4.68 0.10 -5.84
N PHE A 92 3.56 0.48 -6.40
CA PHE A 92 3.11 -0.04 -7.68
C PHE A 92 2.30 0.98 -8.46
N CYS A 93 2.34 0.88 -9.79
CA CYS A 93 1.35 1.49 -10.65
C CYS A 93 0.54 0.40 -11.33
N ALA A 94 -0.74 0.66 -11.53
CA ALA A 94 -1.68 -0.28 -12.13
C ALA A 94 -2.49 0.41 -13.24
N LEU A 95 -2.71 -0.31 -14.34
CA LEU A 95 -3.67 0.03 -15.38
C LEU A 95 -4.87 -0.90 -15.22
N LEU A 96 -6.02 -0.31 -14.93
CA LEU A 96 -7.29 -1.00 -14.75
C LEU A 96 -7.95 -1.28 -16.09
N PRO A 97 -8.92 -2.22 -16.17
CA PRO A 97 -9.56 -2.61 -17.44
C PRO A 97 -10.29 -1.47 -18.17
N ASP A 98 -10.74 -0.46 -17.43
CA ASP A 98 -11.42 0.72 -17.97
C ASP A 98 -10.44 1.83 -18.46
N GLY A 99 -9.14 1.56 -18.40
CA GLY A 99 -8.10 2.50 -18.74
C GLY A 99 -7.68 3.43 -17.61
N THR A 100 -8.28 3.33 -16.42
CA THR A 100 -7.92 4.12 -15.24
C THR A 100 -6.53 3.72 -14.74
N THR A 101 -5.70 4.69 -14.43
CA THR A 101 -4.37 4.49 -13.84
C THR A 101 -4.37 4.76 -12.35
N LEU A 102 -3.72 3.89 -11.57
CA LEU A 102 -3.60 3.99 -10.14
C LEU A 102 -2.15 3.82 -9.73
N ALA A 103 -1.63 4.71 -8.88
CA ALA A 103 -0.30 4.60 -8.30
C ALA A 103 -0.37 4.58 -6.77
N CYS A 104 0.38 3.67 -6.14
CA CYS A 104 0.51 3.55 -4.70
C CYS A 104 1.98 3.73 -4.31
N LEU A 105 2.25 4.71 -3.46
CA LEU A 105 3.61 5.10 -3.07
C LEU A 105 4.20 4.30 -1.90
N GLY A 106 3.42 3.41 -1.26
CA GLY A 106 3.90 2.67 -0.07
C GLY A 106 3.79 3.51 1.20
N ASP A 107 4.66 3.27 2.17
CA ASP A 107 4.57 3.72 3.56
C ASP A 107 5.69 4.73 3.94
N GLU A 108 6.19 5.45 2.96
CA GLU A 108 7.18 6.52 3.15
C GLU A 108 6.93 7.68 2.17
N PRO A 109 7.54 8.85 2.40
CA PRO A 109 7.46 9.99 1.50
C PRO A 109 7.91 9.63 0.08
N TYR A 110 7.30 10.28 -0.89
CA TYR A 110 7.63 10.13 -2.30
C TYR A 110 9.12 10.38 -2.59
N ASN A 111 9.69 9.55 -3.44
CA ASN A 111 11.02 9.71 -4.01
C ASN A 111 10.93 10.13 -5.48
N GLU A 112 11.65 11.18 -5.85
CA GLU A 112 11.62 11.75 -7.21
C GLU A 112 12.03 10.73 -8.29
N SER A 113 12.85 9.72 -7.96
CA SER A 113 13.23 8.64 -8.87
C SER A 113 12.03 7.84 -9.39
N ASN A 114 10.90 7.90 -8.67
CA ASN A 114 9.69 7.16 -9.00
C ASN A 114 8.68 7.99 -9.83
N LYS A 115 9.06 9.20 -10.26
CA LYS A 115 8.19 10.10 -11.01
C LYS A 115 7.49 9.44 -12.20
N ASN A 116 8.23 8.67 -12.98
CA ASN A 116 7.72 8.04 -14.21
C ASN A 116 6.59 7.02 -13.95
N TYR A 117 6.45 6.52 -12.71
CA TYR A 117 5.40 5.56 -12.34
C TYR A 117 4.12 6.23 -11.84
N VAL A 118 4.20 7.51 -11.45
CA VAL A 118 3.13 8.15 -10.67
C VAL A 118 2.60 9.44 -11.31
N GLU A 119 3.41 10.12 -12.14
CA GLU A 119 3.02 11.37 -12.80
C GLU A 119 1.82 11.17 -13.73
N ASN A 120 0.85 12.07 -13.67
CA ASN A 120 -0.40 12.04 -14.43
C ASN A 120 -1.32 10.82 -14.12
N ALA A 121 -1.13 10.13 -13.01
CA ALA A 121 -2.03 9.04 -12.62
C ALA A 121 -3.46 9.57 -12.36
N ASP A 122 -4.47 8.75 -12.68
CA ASP A 122 -5.86 9.08 -12.34
C ASP A 122 -6.06 9.01 -10.82
N TRP A 123 -5.39 8.07 -10.14
CA TRP A 123 -5.43 7.89 -8.70
C TRP A 123 -4.04 7.79 -8.10
N LEU A 124 -3.78 8.61 -7.10
CA LEU A 124 -2.59 8.52 -6.25
C LEU A 124 -3.00 8.10 -4.83
N LEU A 125 -2.48 6.97 -4.39
CA LEU A 125 -2.52 6.53 -3.01
C LEU A 125 -1.24 7.00 -2.33
N CYS A 126 -1.36 7.92 -1.36
CA CYS A 126 -0.22 8.56 -0.70
C CYS A 126 -0.40 8.51 0.82
N GLU A 127 0.69 8.19 1.53
CA GLU A 127 0.69 8.29 2.98
C GLU A 127 0.58 9.75 3.44
N ALA A 128 -0.09 9.97 4.57
CA ALA A 128 -0.23 11.26 5.21
C ALA A 128 -0.34 11.07 6.72
N PHE A 129 0.80 10.92 7.38
CA PHE A 129 0.84 10.44 8.76
C PHE A 129 0.07 11.34 9.74
N CYS A 130 0.18 12.66 9.59
CA CYS A 130 -0.55 13.61 10.43
C CYS A 130 -0.86 14.92 9.67
N LEU A 131 -1.62 15.80 10.31
CA LEU A 131 -1.77 17.17 9.85
C LEU A 131 -0.45 17.95 10.05
N TYR A 132 -0.14 18.85 9.14
CA TYR A 132 1.06 19.70 9.24
C TYR A 132 1.09 20.52 10.54
N LYS A 133 -0.08 21.02 10.98
CA LYS A 133 -0.19 21.76 12.26
C LYS A 133 0.19 20.91 13.48
N ASP A 134 0.05 19.59 13.39
CA ASP A 134 0.30 18.63 14.48
C ASP A 134 1.70 17.96 14.36
N ARG A 135 2.54 18.37 13.39
CA ARG A 135 3.85 17.78 13.11
C ARG A 135 4.80 17.79 14.30
N ASP A 136 4.69 18.80 15.19
CA ASP A 136 5.53 18.88 16.38
C ASP A 136 5.12 17.87 17.47
N ILE A 137 3.88 17.37 17.40
CA ILE A 137 3.35 16.34 18.31
C ILE A 137 3.69 14.95 17.78
N PHE A 138 3.41 14.70 16.51
CA PHE A 138 3.52 13.37 15.90
C PHE A 138 4.89 13.05 15.32
N LYS A 139 5.72 14.10 15.07
CA LYS A 139 7.09 13.96 14.55
C LYS A 139 7.18 13.13 13.26
N PRO A 140 6.40 13.47 12.20
CA PRO A 140 6.38 12.67 10.98
C PRO A 140 7.76 12.55 10.34
N TYR A 141 8.52 13.60 10.28
CA TYR A 141 9.85 13.62 9.62
C TYR A 141 10.87 12.73 10.32
N GLU A 142 10.85 12.67 11.66
CA GLU A 142 11.72 11.77 12.44
C GLU A 142 11.36 10.28 12.19
N LYS A 143 10.13 10.02 11.77
CA LYS A 143 9.60 8.70 11.47
C LYS A 143 9.60 8.37 9.97
N HIS A 144 10.15 9.27 9.14
CA HIS A 144 10.14 9.16 7.68
C HIS A 144 8.71 9.06 7.10
N HIS A 145 7.89 10.06 7.46
CA HIS A 145 6.53 10.22 6.94
C HIS A 145 6.28 11.66 6.53
N SER A 146 5.24 11.89 5.74
CA SER A 146 4.75 13.19 5.31
C SER A 146 3.47 13.61 6.06
N THR A 147 3.03 14.82 5.79
CA THR A 147 1.78 15.39 6.31
C THR A 147 0.72 15.46 5.21
N ALA A 148 -0.54 15.68 5.60
CA ALA A 148 -1.63 15.86 4.63
C ALA A 148 -1.40 17.07 3.69
N LEU A 149 -0.80 18.15 4.22
CA LEU A 149 -0.42 19.32 3.42
C LEU A 149 0.59 18.97 2.31
N GLU A 150 1.60 18.17 2.65
CA GLU A 150 2.65 17.75 1.72
C GLU A 150 2.13 16.74 0.71
N ALA A 151 1.26 15.82 1.12
CA ALA A 151 0.59 14.90 0.21
C ALA A 151 -0.27 15.64 -0.83
N GLY A 152 -0.98 16.72 -0.41
CA GLY A 152 -1.70 17.59 -1.33
C GLY A 152 -0.76 18.30 -2.31
N ALA A 153 0.34 18.87 -1.84
CA ALA A 153 1.34 19.54 -2.69
C ALA A 153 1.99 18.55 -3.69
N LEU A 154 2.23 17.31 -3.25
CA LEU A 154 2.75 16.26 -4.12
C LEU A 154 1.75 15.88 -5.22
N ALA A 155 0.47 15.73 -4.87
CA ALA A 155 -0.59 15.39 -5.82
C ALA A 155 -0.73 16.45 -6.91
N ASP A 156 -0.64 17.73 -6.56
CA ASP A 156 -0.63 18.85 -7.52
C ASP A 156 0.62 18.82 -8.42
N LYS A 157 1.79 18.69 -7.82
CA LYS A 157 3.07 18.57 -8.54
C LYS A 157 3.08 17.42 -9.55
N LEU A 158 2.48 16.28 -9.20
CA LEU A 158 2.42 15.09 -10.06
C LEU A 158 1.24 15.11 -11.03
N ASN A 159 0.42 16.17 -11.03
CA ASN A 159 -0.73 16.35 -11.91
C ASN A 159 -1.70 15.15 -11.89
N VAL A 160 -1.97 14.62 -10.69
CA VAL A 160 -2.94 13.52 -10.50
C VAL A 160 -4.37 14.06 -10.44
N LYS A 161 -5.38 13.21 -10.69
CA LYS A 161 -6.79 13.63 -10.65
C LYS A 161 -7.44 13.41 -9.28
N ASN A 162 -7.12 12.28 -8.64
CA ASN A 162 -7.69 11.88 -7.37
C ASN A 162 -6.58 11.49 -6.40
N LEU A 163 -6.64 12.04 -5.18
CA LEU A 163 -5.72 11.74 -4.09
C LEU A 163 -6.46 10.94 -3.01
N LEU A 164 -5.98 9.75 -2.69
CA LEU A 164 -6.42 8.97 -1.54
C LEU A 164 -5.35 8.98 -0.47
N LEU A 165 -5.70 9.54 0.70
CA LEU A 165 -4.81 9.62 1.85
C LEU A 165 -4.98 8.39 2.73
N TYR A 166 -3.86 7.78 3.12
CA TYR A 166 -3.86 6.65 4.05
C TYR A 166 -2.68 6.75 5.02
N HIS A 167 -2.51 5.74 5.87
CA HIS A 167 -1.48 5.69 6.90
C HIS A 167 -1.49 6.91 7.82
N THR A 168 -2.67 7.26 8.28
CA THR A 168 -2.90 8.41 9.15
C THR A 168 -2.80 8.02 10.62
N GLU A 169 -2.45 8.97 11.51
CA GLU A 169 -2.52 8.77 12.96
C GLU A 169 -3.95 8.43 13.41
N ASP A 170 -4.12 7.85 14.58
CA ASP A 170 -5.39 7.28 15.07
C ASP A 170 -6.12 8.11 16.15
N LYS A 171 -5.55 9.23 16.59
CA LYS A 171 -6.12 10.05 17.68
C LYS A 171 -7.28 10.92 17.24
N SER A 172 -7.39 11.22 15.95
CA SER A 172 -8.39 12.12 15.38
C SER A 172 -9.45 11.44 14.50
N LEU A 173 -9.78 10.18 14.78
CA LEU A 173 -10.62 9.33 13.93
C LEU A 173 -11.94 9.99 13.48
N GLU A 174 -12.64 10.66 14.37
CA GLU A 174 -13.95 11.25 14.09
C GLU A 174 -13.88 12.45 13.13
N THR A 175 -12.81 13.23 13.20
CA THR A 175 -12.64 14.45 12.39
C THR A 175 -11.61 14.27 11.27
N ARG A 176 -10.95 13.14 11.20
CA ARG A 176 -9.83 12.88 10.31
C ARG A 176 -10.15 13.22 8.86
N LYS A 177 -11.23 12.63 8.33
CA LYS A 177 -11.60 12.85 6.92
C LYS A 177 -11.74 14.34 6.60
N ALA A 178 -12.46 15.10 7.42
CA ALA A 178 -12.66 16.53 7.21
C ALA A 178 -11.35 17.32 7.28
N ASN A 179 -10.58 17.11 8.35
CA ASN A 179 -9.35 17.86 8.61
C ASN A 179 -8.27 17.58 7.57
N TYR A 180 -8.07 16.29 7.18
CA TYR A 180 -7.05 15.92 6.19
C TYR A 180 -7.44 16.39 4.79
N THR A 181 -8.71 16.29 4.42
CA THR A 181 -9.21 16.84 3.16
C THR A 181 -9.03 18.36 3.10
N GLU A 182 -9.38 19.09 4.16
CA GLU A 182 -9.23 20.54 4.24
C GLU A 182 -7.75 20.97 4.11
N GLU A 183 -6.85 20.26 4.77
CA GLU A 183 -5.44 20.60 4.73
C GLU A 183 -4.81 20.28 3.36
N ALA A 184 -5.06 19.10 2.79
CA ALA A 184 -4.55 18.75 1.47
C ALA A 184 -5.11 19.65 0.36
N ALA A 185 -6.38 20.12 0.49
CA ALA A 185 -7.02 21.03 -0.46
C ALA A 185 -6.39 22.43 -0.52
N GLN A 186 -5.52 22.79 0.42
CA GLN A 186 -4.76 24.04 0.33
C GLN A 186 -3.85 24.07 -0.89
N ASN A 187 -3.29 22.93 -1.25
CA ASN A 187 -2.35 22.80 -2.37
C ASN A 187 -2.90 22.01 -3.56
N PHE A 188 -3.91 21.17 -3.38
CA PHE A 188 -4.46 20.30 -4.43
C PHE A 188 -5.92 20.66 -4.73
N LYS A 189 -6.26 20.75 -6.02
CA LYS A 189 -7.62 21.12 -6.48
C LYS A 189 -8.41 19.95 -7.06
N GLY A 190 -7.80 18.76 -7.13
CA GLY A 190 -8.48 17.53 -7.53
C GLY A 190 -9.36 16.96 -6.42
N ASN A 191 -9.83 15.73 -6.61
CA ASN A 191 -10.66 15.05 -5.61
C ASN A 191 -9.77 14.45 -4.50
N ILE A 192 -10.19 14.58 -3.23
CA ILE A 192 -9.47 14.09 -2.06
C ILE A 192 -10.36 13.13 -1.27
N PHE A 193 -9.81 11.98 -0.89
CA PHE A 193 -10.51 10.87 -0.22
C PHE A 193 -9.78 10.42 1.03
#